data_1267e4e03a41b24fa0dfecbbadbd50a4
#
_entry.id   1267e4e03a41b24fa0dfecbbadbd50a4
#
_cell.length_a   1.000
_cell.length_b   1.000
_cell.length_c   1.000
_cell.angle_alpha   90.00
_cell.angle_beta   90.00
_cell.angle_gamma   90.00
#
_symmetry.space_group_name_H-M   'P 1'
#
loop_
_entity.id
_entity.type
_entity.pdbx_description
1 polymer ?
#
loop_
_entity_poly.entity_id
_entity_poly.type
_entity_poly.pdbx_seq_one_letter_code
_entity_poly.pdbx_strand_id
1 'polypeptide(L)'
;ANLPWRLNHEPYRALVSEIMLQQTQVDTVLPYYERFMQHLPTVQDLARAPEEQVLKLWEGLGYYSRARNLQKAARFVVDELHGNWPESADDLQELPGVGPYTSAAIASISFNEVVPAVDGNAYRVFSRLLKIDADIAQTKSRKIFYDAILPIVDPQRPGDFNQAIMDLGSRYMTAKNPDSIKSPVRQF
;
A
#
# COMPACT_ATOMS: atom_id res chain seq x y z
N ALA A 1 3.17 -12.16 -8.83
CA ALA A 1 4.07 -12.89 -7.92
C ALA A 1 3.25 -13.38 -6.74
N ASN A 2 3.49 -14.62 -6.27
CA ASN A 2 2.86 -15.16 -5.08
C ASN A 2 3.52 -14.54 -3.84
N LEU A 3 3.11 -13.32 -3.51
CA LEU A 3 3.57 -12.63 -2.31
C LEU A 3 2.64 -13.00 -1.14
N PRO A 4 3.18 -13.29 0.05
CA PRO A 4 2.37 -13.78 1.18
C PRO A 4 1.26 -12.82 1.59
N TRP A 5 1.46 -11.51 1.46
CA TRP A 5 0.45 -10.50 1.75
C TRP A 5 -0.65 -10.35 0.67
N ARG A 6 -0.50 -11.00 -0.48
CA ARG A 6 -1.53 -11.04 -1.54
C ARG A 6 -2.44 -12.27 -1.47
N LEU A 7 -2.10 -13.24 -0.62
CA LEU A 7 -2.87 -14.47 -0.44
C LEU A 7 -4.05 -14.31 0.52
N ASN A 8 -4.08 -13.21 1.26
CA ASN A 8 -5.08 -12.94 2.28
C ASN A 8 -5.40 -11.43 2.27
N HIS A 9 -6.68 -11.11 2.24
CA HIS A 9 -7.19 -9.75 2.14
C HIS A 9 -7.52 -9.13 3.50
N GLU A 10 -7.03 -9.70 4.61
CA GLU A 10 -7.20 -9.12 5.94
C GLU A 10 -6.56 -7.73 6.06
N PRO A 11 -7.29 -6.74 6.60
CA PRO A 11 -6.80 -5.35 6.66
C PRO A 11 -5.53 -5.20 7.50
N TYR A 12 -5.34 -6.00 8.54
CA TYR A 12 -4.10 -6.01 9.31
C TYR A 12 -2.89 -6.41 8.45
N ARG A 13 -3.03 -7.47 7.64
CA ARG A 13 -1.97 -7.94 6.74
C ARG A 13 -1.65 -6.94 5.65
N ALA A 14 -2.68 -6.32 5.10
CA ALA A 14 -2.54 -5.24 4.13
C ALA A 14 -1.81 -4.04 4.75
N LEU A 15 -2.21 -3.60 5.94
CA LEU A 15 -1.55 -2.50 6.65
C LEU A 15 -0.06 -2.79 6.89
N VAL A 16 0.29 -3.97 7.43
CA VAL A 16 1.69 -4.33 7.70
C VAL A 16 2.52 -4.31 6.43
N SER A 17 2.05 -4.95 5.36
CA SER A 17 2.79 -5.00 4.10
C SER A 17 2.94 -3.62 3.45
N GLU A 18 1.87 -2.83 3.39
CA GLU A 18 1.91 -1.49 2.80
C GLU A 18 2.87 -0.54 3.54
N ILE A 19 2.87 -0.59 4.87
CA ILE A 19 3.82 0.21 5.66
C ILE A 19 5.27 -0.27 5.49
N MET A 20 5.51 -1.59 5.43
CA MET A 20 6.86 -2.12 5.19
C MET A 20 7.39 -1.78 3.80
N LEU A 21 6.51 -1.77 2.79
CA LEU A 21 6.87 -1.47 1.40
C LEU A 21 7.12 0.02 1.14
N GLN A 22 6.77 0.92 2.07
CA GLN A 22 7.12 2.33 1.93
C GLN A 22 8.63 2.50 1.80
N GLN A 23 9.10 2.97 0.63
CA GLN A 23 10.51 3.21 0.32
C GLN A 23 11.43 1.98 0.49
N THR A 24 10.88 0.76 0.46
CA THR A 24 11.63 -0.48 0.59
C THR A 24 11.19 -1.47 -0.50
N GLN A 25 12.16 -2.17 -1.09
CA GLN A 25 11.90 -3.13 -2.17
C GLN A 25 11.27 -4.43 -1.63
N VAL A 26 10.47 -5.09 -2.47
CA VAL A 26 9.74 -6.32 -2.16
C VAL A 26 10.65 -7.42 -1.61
N ASP A 27 11.79 -7.67 -2.28
CA ASP A 27 12.73 -8.73 -1.89
C ASP A 27 13.34 -8.47 -0.49
N THR A 28 13.50 -7.20 -0.12
CA THR A 28 13.94 -6.82 1.23
C THR A 28 12.84 -7.01 2.26
N VAL A 29 11.59 -6.66 1.92
CA VAL A 29 10.45 -6.72 2.85
C VAL A 29 10.04 -8.16 3.14
N LEU A 30 10.14 -9.06 2.17
CA LEU A 30 9.60 -10.42 2.29
C LEU A 30 10.02 -11.15 3.57
N PRO A 31 11.32 -11.31 3.91
CA PRO A 31 11.72 -12.00 5.14
C PRO A 31 11.31 -11.26 6.42
N TYR A 32 11.20 -9.92 6.37
CA TYR A 32 10.72 -9.14 7.52
C TYR A 32 9.23 -9.34 7.75
N TYR A 33 8.43 -9.32 6.70
CA TYR A 33 6.99 -9.54 6.78
C TYR A 33 6.69 -10.94 7.35
N GLU A 34 7.33 -11.98 6.83
CA GLU A 34 7.12 -13.36 7.31
C GLU A 34 7.45 -13.48 8.79
N ARG A 35 8.61 -12.99 9.21
CA ARG A 35 9.03 -13.00 10.61
C ARG A 35 8.10 -12.18 11.49
N PHE A 36 7.67 -11.00 11.03
CA PHE A 36 6.76 -10.13 11.77
C PHE A 36 5.41 -10.79 11.99
N MET A 37 4.83 -11.36 10.93
CA MET A 37 3.54 -12.06 11.00
C MET A 37 3.58 -13.35 11.82
N GLN A 38 4.74 -13.99 11.92
CA GLN A 38 4.95 -15.15 12.78
C GLN A 38 4.90 -14.79 14.27
N HIS A 39 5.45 -13.65 14.67
CA HIS A 39 5.51 -13.22 16.06
C HIS A 39 4.31 -12.37 16.50
N LEU A 40 3.73 -11.62 15.58
CA LEU A 40 2.62 -10.69 15.80
C LEU A 40 1.53 -10.96 14.76
N PRO A 41 0.85 -12.11 14.81
CA PRO A 41 -0.08 -12.54 13.76
C PRO A 41 -1.37 -11.74 13.67
N THR A 42 -1.76 -11.03 14.74
CA THR A 42 -3.00 -10.24 14.81
C THR A 42 -2.74 -8.79 15.19
N VAL A 43 -3.70 -7.92 14.88
CA VAL A 43 -3.65 -6.51 15.28
C VAL A 43 -3.60 -6.35 16.79
N GLN A 44 -4.23 -7.27 17.55
CA GLN A 44 -4.20 -7.31 19.00
C GLN A 44 -2.80 -7.64 19.54
N ASP A 45 -2.11 -8.59 18.91
CA ASP A 45 -0.73 -8.94 19.29
C ASP A 45 0.19 -7.74 19.10
N LEU A 46 0.09 -7.06 17.96
CA LEU A 46 0.89 -5.86 17.69
C LEU A 46 0.56 -4.71 18.65
N ALA A 47 -0.72 -4.47 18.94
CA ALA A 47 -1.15 -3.41 19.86
C ALA A 47 -0.59 -3.60 21.27
N ARG A 48 -0.54 -4.86 21.75
CA ARG A 48 -0.11 -5.23 23.10
C ARG A 48 1.38 -5.50 23.23
N ALA A 49 2.09 -5.68 22.13
CA ALA A 49 3.53 -5.94 22.15
C ALA A 49 4.30 -4.79 22.80
N PRO A 50 5.37 -5.06 23.57
CA PRO A 50 6.32 -4.03 23.96
C PRO A 50 6.93 -3.36 22.71
N GLU A 51 7.10 -2.03 22.72
CA GLU A 51 7.70 -1.30 21.61
C GLU A 51 9.07 -1.85 21.22
N GLU A 52 9.86 -2.26 22.22
CA GLU A 52 11.17 -2.87 21.99
C GLU A 52 11.10 -4.13 21.10
N GLN A 53 10.09 -4.99 21.33
CA GLN A 53 9.87 -6.18 20.50
C GLN A 53 9.54 -5.80 19.05
N VAL A 54 8.67 -4.81 18.86
CA VAL A 54 8.29 -4.32 17.51
C VAL A 54 9.51 -3.76 16.78
N LEU A 55 10.30 -2.93 17.46
CA LEU A 55 11.52 -2.36 16.90
C LEU A 55 12.58 -3.43 16.59
N LYS A 56 12.69 -4.47 17.43
CA LYS A 56 13.59 -5.60 17.20
C LYS A 56 13.21 -6.40 15.95
N LEU A 57 11.92 -6.65 15.73
CA LEU A 57 11.42 -7.30 14.53
C LEU A 57 11.63 -6.45 13.27
N TRP A 58 11.76 -5.13 13.41
CA TRP A 58 11.99 -4.16 12.34
C TRP A 58 13.47 -3.86 12.09
N GLU A 59 14.37 -4.36 12.96
CA GLU A 59 15.79 -4.03 12.93
C GLU A 59 16.43 -4.38 11.57
N GLY A 60 17.04 -3.38 10.93
CA GLY A 60 17.65 -3.49 9.60
C GLY A 60 16.75 -3.00 8.45
N LEU A 61 15.43 -2.84 8.65
CA LEU A 61 14.52 -2.34 7.62
C LEU A 61 14.60 -0.80 7.46
N GLY A 62 15.09 -0.10 8.49
CA GLY A 62 15.23 1.35 8.50
C GLY A 62 13.91 2.12 8.70
N TYR A 63 14.03 3.44 8.79
CA TYR A 63 12.86 4.34 8.97
C TYR A 63 11.93 3.86 10.09
N TYR A 64 12.46 3.76 11.31
CA TYR A 64 11.78 3.19 12.48
C TYR A 64 10.49 3.91 12.90
N SER A 65 10.29 5.16 12.45
CA SER A 65 9.01 5.86 12.61
C SER A 65 7.84 5.10 12.00
N ARG A 66 8.07 4.32 10.93
CA ARG A 66 7.06 3.44 10.34
C ARG A 66 6.61 2.35 11.30
N ALA A 67 7.56 1.70 11.97
CA ALA A 67 7.25 0.67 12.97
C ALA A 67 6.43 1.24 14.14
N ARG A 68 6.82 2.42 14.64
CA ARG A 68 6.08 3.09 15.72
C ARG A 68 4.69 3.51 15.29
N ASN A 69 4.54 4.06 14.08
CA ASN A 69 3.24 4.43 13.56
C ASN A 69 2.36 3.21 13.29
N LEU A 70 2.93 2.11 12.79
CA LEU A 70 2.22 0.85 12.61
C LEU A 70 1.66 0.33 13.94
N GLN A 71 2.47 0.36 15.03
CA GLN A 71 1.99 -0.03 16.36
C GLN A 71 0.93 0.94 16.90
N LYS A 72 1.09 2.25 16.68
CA LYS A 72 0.06 3.24 17.06
C LYS A 72 -1.25 2.99 16.32
N ALA A 73 -1.18 2.67 15.02
CA ALA A 73 -2.37 2.31 14.25
C ALA A 73 -3.05 1.05 14.80
N ALA A 74 -2.27 0.02 15.17
CA ALA A 74 -2.81 -1.18 15.79
C ALA A 74 -3.51 -0.88 17.13
N ARG A 75 -2.90 -0.05 17.97
CA ARG A 75 -3.51 0.40 19.23
C ARG A 75 -4.79 1.20 18.98
N PHE A 76 -4.79 2.09 18.01
CA PHE A 76 -5.98 2.85 17.65
C PHE A 76 -7.15 1.93 17.23
N VAL A 77 -6.89 0.93 16.39
CA VAL A 77 -7.91 -0.05 15.99
C VAL A 77 -8.42 -0.85 17.20
N VAL A 78 -7.53 -1.28 18.11
CA VAL A 78 -7.92 -2.13 19.24
C VAL A 78 -8.61 -1.32 20.34
N ASP A 79 -8.05 -0.17 20.72
CA ASP A 79 -8.46 0.57 21.90
C ASP A 79 -9.59 1.57 21.60
N GLU A 80 -9.49 2.32 20.48
CA GLU A 80 -10.47 3.35 20.13
C GLU A 80 -11.61 2.78 19.27
N LEU A 81 -11.30 1.88 18.34
CA LEU A 81 -12.29 1.29 17.44
C LEU A 81 -12.79 -0.09 17.89
N HIS A 82 -12.35 -0.56 19.07
CA HIS A 82 -12.77 -1.84 19.66
C HIS A 82 -12.57 -3.05 18.72
N GLY A 83 -11.53 -3.02 17.89
CA GLY A 83 -11.20 -4.05 16.91
C GLY A 83 -11.95 -3.95 15.58
N ASN A 84 -12.83 -2.97 15.39
CA ASN A 84 -13.53 -2.72 14.15
C ASN A 84 -12.64 -1.89 13.21
N TRP A 85 -12.43 -2.38 12.01
CA TRP A 85 -11.65 -1.65 11.01
C TRP A 85 -12.52 -0.63 10.28
N PRO A 86 -11.99 0.59 10.02
CA PRO A 86 -12.61 1.49 9.05
C PRO A 86 -12.57 0.84 7.67
N GLU A 87 -13.64 0.93 6.90
CA GLU A 87 -13.76 0.23 5.61
C GLU A 87 -13.51 1.17 4.42
N SER A 88 -13.67 2.48 4.61
CA SER A 88 -13.44 3.46 3.56
C SER A 88 -12.00 4.01 3.57
N ALA A 89 -11.52 4.41 2.39
CA ALA A 89 -10.21 5.04 2.26
C ALA A 89 -10.13 6.35 3.05
N ASP A 90 -11.23 7.08 3.18
CA ASP A 90 -11.27 8.33 3.94
C ASP A 90 -11.12 8.06 5.44
N ASP A 91 -11.87 7.12 5.99
CA ASP A 91 -11.82 6.78 7.42
C ASP A 91 -10.50 6.10 7.79
N LEU A 92 -9.92 5.28 6.91
CA LEU A 92 -8.62 4.66 7.12
C LEU A 92 -7.46 5.66 7.27
N GLN A 93 -7.62 6.89 6.76
CA GLN A 93 -6.62 7.94 6.94
C GLN A 93 -6.55 8.47 8.39
N GLU A 94 -7.51 8.17 9.24
CA GLU A 94 -7.45 8.49 10.67
C GLU A 94 -6.42 7.63 11.41
N LEU A 95 -6.03 6.49 10.85
CA LEU A 95 -5.01 5.62 11.44
C LEU A 95 -3.62 6.27 11.38
N PRO A 96 -2.87 6.29 12.49
CA PRO A 96 -1.51 6.83 12.54
C PRO A 96 -0.59 6.24 11.46
N GLY A 97 0.03 7.11 10.64
CA GLY A 97 0.95 6.71 9.58
C GLY A 97 0.30 6.22 8.29
N VAL A 98 -1.02 6.23 8.22
CA VAL A 98 -1.79 5.87 7.03
C VAL A 98 -2.12 7.13 6.23
N GLY A 99 -1.44 7.29 5.11
CA GLY A 99 -1.70 8.38 4.17
C GLY A 99 -2.69 7.99 3.08
N PRO A 100 -3.00 8.93 2.17
CA PRO A 100 -3.99 8.72 1.12
C PRO A 100 -3.72 7.55 0.17
N TYR A 101 -2.45 7.21 -0.07
CA TYR A 101 -2.10 6.01 -0.86
C TYR A 101 -2.38 4.73 -0.07
N THR A 102 -1.83 4.64 1.15
CA THR A 102 -1.97 3.44 1.99
C THR A 102 -3.43 3.15 2.32
N SER A 103 -4.23 4.18 2.62
CA SER A 103 -5.66 4.03 2.88
C SER A 103 -6.42 3.48 1.66
N ALA A 104 -6.16 4.02 0.46
CA ALA A 104 -6.77 3.54 -0.77
C ALA A 104 -6.34 2.09 -1.11
N ALA A 105 -5.07 1.73 -0.87
CA ALA A 105 -4.59 0.37 -1.05
C ALA A 105 -5.33 -0.59 -0.11
N ILE A 106 -5.40 -0.29 1.19
CA ILE A 106 -6.10 -1.14 2.17
C ILE A 106 -7.59 -1.23 1.84
N ALA A 107 -8.27 -0.09 1.58
CA ALA A 107 -9.70 -0.05 1.27
C ALA A 107 -10.06 -0.89 0.04
N SER A 108 -9.26 -0.79 -1.02
CA SER A 108 -9.50 -1.57 -2.24
C SER A 108 -9.18 -3.06 -2.08
N ILE A 109 -8.10 -3.40 -1.35
CA ILE A 109 -7.67 -4.79 -1.16
C ILE A 109 -8.58 -5.53 -0.17
N SER A 110 -8.90 -4.90 0.96
CA SER A 110 -9.57 -5.58 2.08
C SER A 110 -11.08 -5.39 2.07
N PHE A 111 -11.58 -4.28 1.52
CA PHE A 111 -13.01 -3.91 1.60
C PHE A 111 -13.66 -3.70 0.22
N ASN A 112 -12.92 -3.97 -0.87
CA ASN A 112 -13.39 -3.82 -2.24
C ASN A 112 -13.92 -2.40 -2.58
N GLU A 113 -13.43 -1.38 -1.89
CA GLU A 113 -13.75 -0.01 -2.25
C GLU A 113 -13.15 0.34 -3.61
N VAL A 114 -13.97 0.93 -4.49
CA VAL A 114 -13.54 1.30 -5.85
C VAL A 114 -12.82 2.65 -5.78
N VAL A 115 -11.54 2.60 -5.44
CA VAL A 115 -10.66 3.77 -5.30
C VAL A 115 -9.30 3.49 -5.92
N PRO A 116 -8.67 4.48 -6.60
CA PRO A 116 -7.31 4.33 -7.10
C PRO A 116 -6.28 4.59 -6.00
N ALA A 117 -5.33 3.67 -5.81
CA ALA A 117 -4.15 3.87 -4.98
C ALA A 117 -3.06 4.58 -5.79
N VAL A 118 -2.98 5.90 -5.65
CA VAL A 118 -2.07 6.74 -6.45
C VAL A 118 -0.73 6.89 -5.74
N ASP A 119 0.27 6.16 -6.22
CA ASP A 119 1.66 6.18 -5.79
C ASP A 119 2.61 6.54 -6.94
N GLY A 120 3.91 6.47 -6.71
CA GLY A 120 4.92 6.68 -7.74
C GLY A 120 4.82 5.72 -8.93
N ASN A 121 4.30 4.50 -8.74
CA ASN A 121 4.06 3.56 -9.84
C ASN A 121 2.86 4.01 -10.68
N ALA A 122 1.76 4.35 -10.03
CA ALA A 122 0.56 4.86 -10.69
C ALA A 122 0.87 6.14 -11.48
N TYR A 123 1.63 7.08 -10.93
CA TYR A 123 2.07 8.26 -11.67
C TYR A 123 2.83 7.88 -12.94
N ARG A 124 3.80 6.97 -12.88
CA ARG A 124 4.59 6.57 -14.05
C ARG A 124 3.78 5.83 -15.10
N VAL A 125 2.88 4.96 -14.66
CA VAL A 125 2.02 4.18 -15.56
C VAL A 125 1.04 5.11 -16.28
N PHE A 126 0.30 5.90 -15.55
CA PHE A 126 -0.81 6.68 -16.10
C PHE A 126 -0.37 7.97 -16.80
N SER A 127 0.76 8.59 -16.42
CA SER A 127 1.33 9.66 -17.23
C SER A 127 1.67 9.19 -18.65
N ARG A 128 2.06 7.92 -18.82
CA ARG A 128 2.35 7.34 -20.15
C ARG A 128 1.11 6.85 -20.86
N LEU A 129 0.24 6.09 -20.20
CA LEU A 129 -0.95 5.52 -20.83
C LEU A 129 -2.01 6.58 -21.15
N LEU A 130 -2.23 7.53 -20.26
CA LEU A 130 -3.24 8.58 -20.42
C LEU A 130 -2.66 9.91 -20.89
N LYS A 131 -1.34 9.96 -21.15
CA LYS A 131 -0.62 11.18 -21.57
C LYS A 131 -0.86 12.36 -20.62
N ILE A 132 -0.89 12.08 -19.31
CA ILE A 132 -1.07 13.12 -18.28
C ILE A 132 0.27 13.86 -18.12
N ASP A 133 0.31 15.11 -18.53
CA ASP A 133 1.46 16.02 -18.39
C ASP A 133 1.25 16.92 -17.18
N ALA A 134 1.24 16.34 -16.00
CA ALA A 134 1.13 17.07 -14.75
C ALA A 134 2.42 16.90 -13.92
N ASP A 135 2.93 18.01 -13.38
CA ASP A 135 4.09 17.98 -12.48
C ASP A 135 3.75 17.24 -11.19
N ILE A 136 4.24 16.01 -11.06
CA ILE A 136 3.98 15.13 -9.91
C ILE A 136 4.54 15.66 -8.58
N ALA A 137 5.40 16.67 -8.59
CA ALA A 137 5.87 17.32 -7.39
C ALA A 137 4.80 18.25 -6.75
N GLN A 138 3.77 18.62 -7.50
CA GLN A 138 2.70 19.47 -7.01
C GLN A 138 1.58 18.65 -6.36
N THR A 139 1.13 19.05 -5.19
CA THR A 139 0.05 18.39 -4.44
C THR A 139 -1.25 18.22 -5.25
N LYS A 140 -1.58 19.23 -6.09
CA LYS A 140 -2.77 19.20 -6.97
C LYS A 140 -2.73 18.08 -8.00
N SER A 141 -1.53 17.62 -8.40
CA SER A 141 -1.39 16.59 -9.43
C SER A 141 -1.97 15.26 -8.97
N ARG A 142 -1.91 14.96 -7.66
CA ARG A 142 -2.54 13.75 -7.13
C ARG A 142 -4.03 13.67 -7.47
N LYS A 143 -4.75 14.80 -7.33
CA LYS A 143 -6.17 14.84 -7.68
C LYS A 143 -6.41 14.63 -9.19
N ILE A 144 -5.55 15.18 -10.03
CA ILE A 144 -5.65 14.99 -11.50
C ILE A 144 -5.53 13.50 -11.84
N PHE A 145 -4.54 12.81 -11.28
CA PHE A 145 -4.38 11.36 -11.49
C PHE A 145 -5.52 10.55 -10.89
N TYR A 146 -5.94 10.89 -9.67
CA TYR A 146 -7.06 10.23 -9.01
C TYR A 146 -8.32 10.30 -9.88
N ASP A 147 -8.71 11.50 -10.32
CA ASP A 147 -9.91 11.72 -11.15
C ASP A 147 -9.82 11.01 -12.51
N ALA A 148 -8.61 10.92 -13.09
CA ALA A 148 -8.40 10.22 -14.36
C ALA A 148 -8.41 8.69 -14.22
N ILE A 149 -7.96 8.16 -13.09
CA ILE A 149 -7.86 6.70 -12.86
C ILE A 149 -9.18 6.13 -12.33
N LEU A 150 -9.89 6.85 -11.48
CA LEU A 150 -11.11 6.36 -10.82
C LEU A 150 -12.12 5.72 -11.79
N PRO A 151 -12.41 6.28 -12.98
CA PRO A 151 -13.37 5.69 -13.92
C PRO A 151 -12.93 4.36 -14.54
N ILE A 152 -11.64 4.01 -14.45
CA ILE A 152 -11.06 2.81 -15.06
C ILE A 152 -10.64 1.77 -14.00
N VAL A 153 -10.82 2.06 -12.72
CA VAL A 153 -10.64 1.05 -11.66
C VAL A 153 -11.66 -0.07 -11.88
N ASP A 154 -11.19 -1.31 -11.86
CA ASP A 154 -12.07 -2.46 -11.97
C ASP A 154 -13.04 -2.51 -10.77
N PRO A 155 -14.37 -2.34 -10.99
CA PRO A 155 -15.32 -2.28 -9.88
C PRO A 155 -15.55 -3.63 -9.20
N GLN A 156 -15.17 -4.74 -9.82
CA GLN A 156 -15.28 -6.08 -9.24
C GLN A 156 -14.01 -6.50 -8.50
N ARG A 157 -12.85 -5.97 -8.93
CA ARG A 157 -11.53 -6.35 -8.42
C ARG A 157 -10.62 -5.12 -8.20
N PRO A 158 -11.05 -4.12 -7.41
CA PRO A 158 -10.30 -2.86 -7.26
C PRO A 158 -8.91 -3.08 -6.62
N GLY A 159 -8.81 -3.99 -5.65
CA GLY A 159 -7.54 -4.34 -5.03
C GLY A 159 -6.56 -4.98 -6.02
N ASP A 160 -7.02 -5.91 -6.85
CA ASP A 160 -6.18 -6.52 -7.89
C ASP A 160 -5.76 -5.51 -8.95
N PHE A 161 -6.65 -4.59 -9.33
CA PHE A 161 -6.32 -3.49 -10.24
C PHE A 161 -5.17 -2.66 -9.68
N ASN A 162 -5.26 -2.17 -8.45
CA ASN A 162 -4.21 -1.38 -7.81
C ASN A 162 -2.89 -2.15 -7.70
N GLN A 163 -2.93 -3.42 -7.30
CA GLN A 163 -1.74 -4.28 -7.23
C GLN A 163 -1.10 -4.51 -8.61
N ALA A 164 -1.91 -4.69 -9.65
CA ALA A 164 -1.42 -4.83 -11.03
C ALA A 164 -0.72 -3.55 -11.52
N ILE A 165 -1.23 -2.37 -11.18
CA ILE A 165 -0.60 -1.08 -11.50
C ILE A 165 0.76 -0.94 -10.80
N MET A 166 0.87 -1.35 -9.53
CA MET A 166 2.15 -1.39 -8.81
C MET A 166 3.16 -2.32 -9.48
N ASP A 167 2.73 -3.52 -9.89
CA ASP A 167 3.59 -4.47 -10.62
C ASP A 167 4.02 -3.92 -11.98
N LEU A 168 3.11 -3.31 -12.72
CA LEU A 168 3.39 -2.70 -14.01
C LEU A 168 4.40 -1.56 -13.89
N GLY A 169 4.20 -0.69 -12.89
CA GLY A 169 5.07 0.46 -12.63
C GLY A 169 6.48 0.07 -12.19
N SER A 170 6.59 -0.97 -11.36
CA SER A 170 7.88 -1.42 -10.82
C SER A 170 8.68 -2.28 -11.79
N ARG A 171 8.04 -3.06 -12.66
CA ARG A 171 8.70 -4.01 -13.57
C ARG A 171 8.95 -3.44 -14.95
N TYR A 172 7.98 -2.73 -15.52
CA TYR A 172 8.02 -2.29 -16.91
C TYR A 172 8.08 -0.77 -17.08
N MET A 173 7.37 -0.02 -16.23
CA MET A 173 7.28 1.44 -16.30
C MET A 173 8.21 2.11 -15.28
N THR A 174 9.46 1.67 -15.21
CA THR A 174 10.45 2.22 -14.29
C THR A 174 10.80 3.68 -14.62
N ALA A 175 11.39 4.40 -13.65
CA ALA A 175 11.68 5.83 -13.81
C ALA A 175 12.77 6.11 -14.86
N LYS A 176 13.84 5.29 -14.88
CA LYS A 176 15.03 5.55 -15.71
C LYS A 176 15.01 4.78 -17.04
N ASN A 177 14.60 3.52 -17.02
CA ASN A 177 14.66 2.63 -18.20
C ASN A 177 13.33 1.89 -18.35
N PRO A 178 12.27 2.54 -18.83
CA PRO A 178 11.00 1.87 -19.06
C PRO A 178 11.13 0.87 -20.21
N ASP A 179 10.69 -0.36 -19.99
CA ASP A 179 10.63 -1.40 -21.03
C ASP A 179 9.19 -1.47 -21.60
N SER A 180 8.85 -0.49 -22.40
CA SER A 180 7.53 -0.41 -23.02
C SER A 180 7.29 -1.53 -24.05
N ILE A 181 8.35 -2.11 -24.62
CA ILE A 181 8.25 -3.18 -25.63
C ILE A 181 7.75 -4.48 -24.98
N LYS A 182 8.26 -4.82 -23.78
CA LYS A 182 7.85 -6.02 -23.04
C LYS A 182 6.64 -5.77 -22.14
N SER A 183 6.18 -4.53 -22.05
CA SER A 183 4.99 -4.21 -21.24
C SER A 183 3.75 -4.95 -21.75
N PRO A 184 2.96 -5.57 -20.86
CA PRO A 184 1.71 -6.22 -21.23
C PRO A 184 0.66 -5.25 -21.76
N VAL A 185 0.82 -3.95 -21.51
CA VAL A 185 -0.07 -2.87 -21.97
C VAL A 185 0.53 -2.06 -23.14
N ARG A 186 1.49 -2.64 -23.88
CA ARG A 186 2.20 -1.95 -24.98
C ARG A 186 1.31 -1.50 -26.15
N GLN A 187 0.11 -2.05 -26.24
CA GLN A 187 -0.84 -1.77 -27.32
C GLN A 187 -1.72 -0.55 -27.02
N PHE A 188 -1.68 -0.01 -25.83
CA PHE A 188 -2.39 1.17 -25.38
C PHE A 188 -1.43 2.37 -25.29
#